data_a0fbc091fcf68fa2c1a6ad28025a47b9
#
_entry.id   a0fbc091fcf68fa2c1a6ad28025a47b9
#
_cell.length_a   1.000
_cell.length_b   1.000
_cell.length_c   1.000
_cell.angle_alpha   90.00
_cell.angle_beta   90.00
_cell.angle_gamma   90.00
#
_symmetry.space_group_name_H-M   'P 1'
#
loop_
_entity.id
_entity.type
_entity.pdbx_description
1 polymer ?
#
loop_
_entity_poly.entity_id
_entity_poly.type
_entity_poly.pdbx_seq_one_letter_code
_entity_poly.pdbx_strand_id
1 'polypeptide(L)'
;MNISYIKKVDNERVYDITVDDQHHYILENGVVTHNSGLKYAASTIAMLSKKKEKDGDGEIIGSQIKIKTFKSRLSKENQEATVLLTYNKGLDRYFGLLELAEKYEIMKKVSTRYELPDGRKMYGKEINTNPELYFTEEVLTRLEECAKKEFSYGTVND
;
A
#
# COMPACT_ATOMS: atom_id res chain seq x y z
N MET A 1 -28.72 -3.61 -24.45
CA MET A 1 -29.15 -4.81 -23.72
C MET A 1 -30.15 -4.37 -22.68
N ASN A 2 -31.38 -4.84 -22.75
CA ASN A 2 -32.43 -4.42 -21.81
C ASN A 2 -32.65 -5.52 -20.78
N ILE A 3 -32.66 -5.16 -19.48
CA ILE A 3 -33.02 -6.09 -18.41
C ILE A 3 -34.53 -6.27 -18.45
N SER A 4 -34.99 -7.47 -18.73
CA SER A 4 -36.44 -7.79 -18.85
C SER A 4 -37.09 -8.06 -17.49
N TYR A 5 -36.35 -8.63 -16.53
CA TYR A 5 -36.80 -8.81 -15.15
C TYR A 5 -35.63 -9.14 -14.22
N ILE A 6 -35.83 -8.90 -12.93
CA ILE A 6 -34.92 -9.29 -11.85
C ILE A 6 -35.71 -10.16 -10.88
N LYS A 7 -35.20 -11.36 -10.58
CA LYS A 7 -35.77 -12.27 -9.59
C LYS A 7 -34.80 -12.46 -8.44
N LYS A 8 -35.29 -12.33 -7.21
CA LYS A 8 -34.53 -12.73 -6.02
C LYS A 8 -34.53 -14.26 -5.94
N VAL A 9 -33.35 -14.84 -5.80
CA VAL A 9 -33.16 -16.28 -5.56
C VAL A 9 -32.62 -16.50 -4.16
N ASP A 10 -32.77 -17.72 -3.64
CA ASP A 10 -32.22 -18.12 -2.34
C ASP A 10 -30.69 -18.16 -2.42
N ASN A 11 -30.03 -18.15 -1.25
CA ASN A 11 -28.58 -18.21 -1.17
C ASN A 11 -28.08 -19.56 -1.73
N GLU A 12 -27.36 -19.51 -2.84
CA GLU A 12 -26.73 -20.66 -3.47
C GLU A 12 -25.20 -20.55 -3.32
N ARG A 13 -24.53 -21.71 -3.38
CA ARG A 13 -23.07 -21.74 -3.49
C ARG A 13 -22.67 -21.18 -4.84
N VAL A 14 -21.81 -20.20 -4.84
CA VAL A 14 -21.20 -19.65 -6.05
C VAL A 14 -19.74 -20.11 -6.14
N TYR A 15 -19.30 -20.35 -7.36
CA TYR A 15 -17.93 -20.77 -7.64
C TYR A 15 -17.29 -19.72 -8.54
N ASP A 16 -16.05 -19.40 -8.27
CA ASP A 16 -15.21 -18.61 -9.17
C ASP A 16 -14.29 -19.58 -9.93
N ILE A 17 -14.21 -19.39 -11.25
CA ILE A 17 -13.40 -20.21 -12.14
C ILE A 17 -12.21 -19.40 -12.58
N THR A 18 -11.01 -19.88 -12.27
CA THR A 18 -9.77 -19.32 -12.77
C THR A 18 -9.31 -20.12 -13.99
N VAL A 19 -9.09 -19.45 -15.11
CA VAL A 19 -8.55 -20.03 -16.32
C VAL A 19 -7.19 -19.40 -16.60
N ASP A 20 -6.16 -20.23 -16.68
CA ASP A 20 -4.79 -19.78 -16.97
C ASP A 20 -4.70 -19.26 -18.42
N ASP A 21 -3.77 -18.34 -18.65
CA ASP A 21 -3.36 -17.72 -19.90
C ASP A 21 -4.41 -16.84 -20.60
N GLN A 22 -5.59 -17.31 -20.88
CA GLN A 22 -6.56 -16.54 -21.68
C GLN A 22 -7.68 -15.88 -20.87
N HIS A 23 -7.89 -16.30 -19.63
CA HIS A 23 -8.92 -15.79 -18.72
C HIS A 23 -10.35 -15.82 -19.27
N HIS A 24 -10.64 -16.67 -20.28
CA HIS A 24 -11.95 -16.85 -20.89
C HIS A 24 -12.43 -18.27 -20.69
N TYR A 25 -13.74 -18.43 -20.53
CA TYR A 25 -14.41 -19.72 -20.56
C TYR A 25 -15.77 -19.60 -21.23
N ILE A 26 -16.28 -20.70 -21.75
CA ILE A 26 -17.56 -20.77 -22.46
C ILE A 26 -18.55 -21.45 -21.54
N LEU A 27 -19.69 -20.78 -21.32
CA LEU A 27 -20.82 -21.37 -20.59
C LEU A 27 -21.55 -22.39 -21.49
N GLU A 28 -22.32 -23.29 -20.90
CA GLU A 28 -23.09 -24.31 -21.60
C GLU A 28 -24.00 -23.72 -22.68
N ASN A 29 -24.50 -22.52 -22.49
CA ASN A 29 -25.31 -21.78 -23.44
C ASN A 29 -24.49 -21.09 -24.57
N GLY A 30 -23.20 -21.36 -24.67
CA GLY A 30 -22.30 -20.80 -25.70
C GLY A 30 -21.85 -19.37 -25.46
N VAL A 31 -22.20 -18.79 -24.32
CA VAL A 31 -21.72 -17.43 -23.98
C VAL A 31 -20.26 -17.48 -23.52
N VAL A 32 -19.41 -16.73 -24.22
CA VAL A 32 -18.03 -16.52 -23.81
C VAL A 32 -18.03 -15.51 -22.65
N THR A 33 -17.47 -15.91 -21.51
CA THR A 33 -17.33 -15.04 -20.35
C THR A 33 -15.87 -14.92 -19.94
N HIS A 34 -15.54 -13.83 -19.29
CA HIS A 34 -14.18 -13.50 -18.89
C HIS A 34 -14.10 -13.46 -17.36
N ASN A 35 -13.03 -14.04 -16.81
CA ASN A 35 -12.79 -14.12 -15.36
C ASN A 35 -12.41 -12.75 -14.71
N SER A 36 -12.94 -11.65 -15.21
CA SER A 36 -12.57 -10.31 -14.76
C SER A 36 -13.70 -9.54 -14.08
N GLY A 37 -14.84 -10.17 -13.82
CA GLY A 37 -15.99 -9.51 -13.19
C GLY A 37 -15.63 -8.81 -11.87
N LEU A 38 -14.93 -9.50 -10.99
CA LEU A 38 -14.42 -8.93 -9.72
C LEU A 38 -13.44 -7.78 -9.97
N LYS A 39 -12.57 -7.88 -10.95
CA LYS A 39 -11.59 -6.85 -11.29
C LYS A 39 -12.25 -5.56 -11.79
N TYR A 40 -13.35 -5.67 -12.53
CA TYR A 40 -14.11 -4.51 -12.97
C TYR A 40 -14.97 -3.91 -11.86
N ALA A 41 -15.59 -4.75 -11.03
CA ALA A 41 -16.44 -4.31 -9.92
C ALA A 41 -15.65 -3.65 -8.78
N ALA A 42 -14.44 -4.14 -8.49
CA ALA A 42 -13.62 -3.61 -7.41
C ALA A 42 -13.23 -2.15 -7.63
N SER A 43 -13.40 -1.34 -6.60
CA SER A 43 -12.92 0.06 -6.58
C SER A 43 -11.43 0.16 -6.38
N THR A 44 -10.84 -0.76 -5.63
CA THR A 44 -9.39 -0.84 -5.40
C THR A 44 -8.96 -2.30 -5.42
N ILE A 45 -7.84 -2.58 -6.09
CA ILE A 45 -7.16 -3.86 -6.09
C ILE A 45 -5.72 -3.60 -5.67
N ALA A 46 -5.31 -4.21 -4.57
CA ALA A 46 -3.95 -4.17 -4.07
C ALA A 46 -3.31 -5.56 -4.13
N MET A 47 -2.11 -5.62 -4.65
CA MET A 47 -1.29 -6.83 -4.64
C MET A 47 -0.34 -6.78 -3.45
N LEU A 48 -0.31 -7.83 -2.66
CA LEU A 48 0.55 -7.94 -1.49
C LEU A 48 1.61 -9.01 -1.72
N SER A 49 2.85 -8.65 -1.41
CA SER A 49 3.96 -9.60 -1.34
C SER A 49 4.60 -9.56 0.04
N LYS A 50 5.10 -10.70 0.50
CA LYS A 50 5.63 -10.88 1.85
C LYS A 50 7.09 -11.32 1.79
N LYS A 51 7.96 -10.65 2.56
CA LYS A 51 9.34 -11.02 2.81
C LYS A 51 9.55 -11.20 4.31
N LYS A 52 10.27 -12.26 4.70
CA LYS A 52 10.63 -12.48 6.11
C LYS A 52 11.62 -11.41 6.57
N GLU A 53 11.36 -10.84 7.75
CA GLU A 53 12.29 -9.96 8.44
C GLU A 53 13.07 -10.77 9.46
N LYS A 54 14.40 -10.55 9.49
CA LYS A 54 15.32 -11.26 10.38
C LYS A 54 16.07 -10.25 11.24
N ASP A 55 16.38 -10.64 12.46
CA ASP A 55 17.27 -9.89 13.34
C ASP A 55 18.75 -10.10 13.00
N GLY A 56 19.64 -9.52 13.83
CA GLY A 56 21.10 -9.63 13.67
C GLY A 56 21.63 -11.06 13.82
N ASP A 57 20.90 -11.92 14.50
CA ASP A 57 21.26 -13.33 14.76
C ASP A 57 20.64 -14.27 13.73
N GLY A 58 19.86 -13.72 12.79
CA GLY A 58 19.23 -14.44 11.69
C GLY A 58 17.88 -15.07 12.03
N GLU A 59 17.35 -14.84 13.23
CA GLU A 59 16.03 -15.28 13.62
C GLU A 59 14.93 -14.46 12.94
N ILE A 60 13.80 -15.11 12.63
CA ILE A 60 12.68 -14.45 11.98
C ILE A 60 11.87 -13.71 13.04
N ILE A 61 11.95 -12.38 13.02
CA ILE A 61 11.25 -11.49 13.96
C ILE A 61 9.94 -10.91 13.40
N GLY A 62 9.67 -11.11 12.11
CA GLY A 62 8.49 -10.55 11.49
C GLY A 62 8.44 -10.70 9.98
N SER A 63 7.75 -9.79 9.33
CA SER A 63 7.61 -9.75 7.88
C SER A 63 7.49 -8.34 7.37
N GLN A 64 8.19 -8.03 6.30
CA GLN A 64 7.92 -6.86 5.47
C GLN A 64 6.83 -7.23 4.46
N ILE A 65 5.79 -6.42 4.39
CA ILE A 65 4.68 -6.59 3.45
C ILE A 65 4.73 -5.43 2.46
N LYS A 66 5.04 -5.75 1.22
CA LYS A 66 5.00 -4.77 0.12
C LYS A 66 3.60 -4.80 -0.49
N ILE A 67 2.98 -3.64 -0.56
CA ILE A 67 1.64 -3.41 -1.10
C ILE A 67 1.79 -2.62 -2.38
N LYS A 68 1.23 -3.11 -3.48
CA LYS A 68 1.21 -2.39 -4.76
C LYS A 68 -0.23 -2.21 -5.21
N THR A 69 -0.63 -0.97 -5.47
CA THR A 69 -1.95 -0.67 -6.05
C THR A 69 -1.97 -1.06 -7.51
N PHE A 70 -2.74 -2.09 -7.86
CA PHE A 70 -2.92 -2.55 -9.24
C PHE A 70 -4.02 -1.76 -9.95
N LYS A 71 -5.12 -1.48 -9.23
CA LYS A 71 -6.25 -0.68 -9.69
C LYS A 71 -6.72 0.20 -8.54
N SER A 72 -7.05 1.45 -8.83
CA SER A 72 -7.72 2.33 -7.88
C SER A 72 -8.60 3.34 -8.61
N ARG A 73 -9.80 3.57 -8.06
CA ARG A 73 -10.68 4.67 -8.49
C ARG A 73 -10.51 5.91 -7.62
N LEU A 74 -9.84 5.78 -6.47
CA LEU A 74 -9.72 6.81 -5.44
C LEU A 74 -8.34 7.45 -5.38
N SER A 75 -7.32 6.76 -5.91
CA SER A 75 -5.91 7.19 -5.85
C SER A 75 -5.16 6.77 -7.11
N LYS A 76 -3.96 7.31 -7.30
CA LYS A 76 -3.09 6.91 -8.42
C LYS A 76 -2.77 5.42 -8.36
N GLU A 77 -2.80 4.76 -9.50
CA GLU A 77 -2.42 3.36 -9.66
C GLU A 77 -0.90 3.18 -9.66
N ASN A 78 -0.44 1.93 -9.53
CA ASN A 78 0.97 1.55 -9.49
C ASN A 78 1.79 2.18 -8.35
N GLN A 79 1.13 2.67 -7.31
CA GLN A 79 1.80 3.14 -6.11
C GLN A 79 2.22 1.94 -5.24
N GLU A 80 3.35 2.08 -4.57
CA GLU A 80 3.91 1.04 -3.71
C GLU A 80 4.15 1.59 -2.31
N ALA A 81 3.81 0.78 -1.32
CA ALA A 81 4.14 1.03 0.09
C ALA A 81 4.67 -0.26 0.71
N THR A 82 5.60 -0.14 1.64
CA THR A 82 6.09 -1.29 2.42
C THR A 82 5.82 -1.01 3.89
N VAL A 83 5.28 -2.02 4.58
CA VAL A 83 5.03 -1.97 6.01
C VAL A 83 5.78 -3.12 6.70
N LEU A 84 6.19 -2.90 7.94
CA LEU A 84 6.86 -3.90 8.77
C LEU A 84 5.87 -4.41 9.84
N LEU A 85 5.66 -5.71 9.85
CA LEU A 85 4.87 -6.41 10.85
C LEU A 85 5.79 -7.30 11.68
N THR A 86 6.02 -6.95 12.93
CA THR A 86 6.84 -7.73 13.87
C THR A 86 5.97 -8.60 14.75
N TYR A 87 6.47 -9.78 15.18
CA TYR A 87 5.70 -10.69 16.02
C TYR A 87 5.43 -10.12 17.41
N ASN A 88 6.37 -9.30 17.94
CA ASN A 88 6.28 -8.80 19.31
C ASN A 88 5.50 -7.47 19.41
N LYS A 89 5.63 -6.59 18.41
CA LYS A 89 5.06 -5.22 18.46
C LYS A 89 3.90 -5.03 17.48
N GLY A 90 3.64 -6.00 16.59
CA GLY A 90 2.65 -5.84 15.53
C GLY A 90 3.16 -4.92 14.42
N LEU A 91 2.26 -4.11 13.88
CA LEU A 91 2.57 -3.17 12.80
C LEU A 91 3.46 -2.04 13.31
N ASP A 92 4.64 -1.88 12.68
CA ASP A 92 5.53 -0.78 12.99
C ASP A 92 5.01 0.52 12.34
N ARG A 93 4.63 1.44 13.20
CA ARG A 93 4.04 2.72 12.82
C ARG A 93 5.02 3.67 12.11
N TYR A 94 6.31 3.52 12.38
CA TYR A 94 7.33 4.46 11.92
C TYR A 94 8.18 3.91 10.77
N PHE A 95 7.96 2.65 10.41
CA PHE A 95 8.72 2.02 9.33
C PHE A 95 8.55 2.76 8.00
N GLY A 96 9.66 3.15 7.39
CA GLY A 96 9.68 3.86 6.09
C GLY A 96 9.41 5.37 6.17
N LEU A 97 9.10 5.92 7.34
CA LEU A 97 8.83 7.35 7.47
C LEU A 97 10.07 8.22 7.25
N LEU A 98 11.27 7.70 7.55
CA LEU A 98 12.51 8.46 7.34
C LEU A 98 12.78 8.67 5.85
N GLU A 99 12.62 7.62 5.04
CA GLU A 99 12.76 7.69 3.59
C GLU A 99 11.70 8.60 2.97
N LEU A 100 10.49 8.58 3.53
CA LEU A 100 9.40 9.44 3.09
C LEU A 100 9.67 10.90 3.45
N ALA A 101 10.20 11.16 4.66
CA ALA A 101 10.59 12.49 5.11
C ALA A 101 11.76 13.07 4.28
N GLU A 102 12.70 12.23 3.86
CA GLU A 102 13.76 12.61 2.91
C GLU A 102 13.17 12.95 1.54
N LYS A 103 12.28 12.09 1.02
CA LYS A 103 11.61 12.28 -0.28
C LYS A 103 10.84 13.60 -0.38
N TYR A 104 10.17 13.98 0.70
CA TYR A 104 9.38 15.23 0.75
C TYR A 104 10.18 16.43 1.29
N GLU A 105 11.49 16.29 1.44
CA GLU A 105 12.40 17.33 1.91
C GLU A 105 12.02 17.89 3.29
N ILE A 106 11.26 17.14 4.10
CA ILE A 106 10.94 17.49 5.48
C ILE A 106 12.16 17.27 6.36
N MET A 107 12.92 16.21 6.08
CA MET A 107 14.24 15.96 6.67
C MET A 107 15.24 15.85 5.52
N LYS A 108 16.33 16.62 5.59
CA LYS A 108 17.32 16.67 4.50
C LYS A 108 18.51 15.80 4.85
N LYS A 109 18.87 14.89 3.96
CA LYS A 109 20.08 14.09 4.12
C LYS A 109 21.31 14.93 3.77
N VAL A 110 22.16 15.14 4.74
CA VAL A 110 23.43 15.85 4.61
C VAL A 110 24.58 14.88 4.93
N SER A 111 25.18 14.29 3.89
CA SER A 111 26.18 13.24 4.01
C SER A 111 25.60 11.99 4.71
N THR A 112 26.08 11.64 5.90
CA THR A 112 25.64 10.47 6.69
C THR A 112 24.57 10.80 7.73
N ARG A 113 24.17 12.08 7.83
CA ARG A 113 23.21 12.56 8.82
C ARG A 113 21.99 13.16 8.15
N TYR A 114 20.91 13.20 8.90
CA TYR A 114 19.66 13.87 8.53
C TYR A 114 19.53 15.17 9.31
N GLU A 115 19.29 16.25 8.62
CA GLU A 115 18.95 17.55 9.20
C GLU A 115 17.44 17.59 9.43
N LEU A 116 17.06 17.76 10.69
CA LEU A 116 15.69 17.84 11.16
C LEU A 116 15.11 19.23 10.89
N PRO A 117 13.77 19.41 10.95
CA PRO A 117 13.13 20.71 10.79
C PRO A 117 13.61 21.78 11.80
N ASP A 118 14.09 21.36 12.95
CA ASP A 118 14.66 22.23 13.99
C ASP A 118 16.15 22.56 13.80
N GLY A 119 16.76 22.07 12.70
CA GLY A 119 18.17 22.29 12.37
C GLY A 119 19.17 21.32 13.02
N ARG A 120 18.73 20.42 13.90
CA ARG A 120 19.60 19.38 14.48
C ARG A 120 19.98 18.36 13.42
N LYS A 121 21.20 17.80 13.54
CA LYS A 121 21.71 16.77 12.64
C LYS A 121 21.90 15.46 13.37
N MET A 122 21.12 14.45 12.98
CA MET A 122 21.07 13.14 13.62
C MET A 122 21.39 12.01 12.64
N TYR A 123 21.90 10.90 13.15
CA TYR A 123 22.10 9.71 12.32
C TYR A 123 20.78 8.99 12.07
N GLY A 124 20.58 8.47 10.86
CA GLY A 124 19.36 7.71 10.52
C GLY A 124 19.12 6.51 11.44
N LYS A 125 20.20 5.84 11.92
CA LYS A 125 20.08 4.76 12.90
C LYS A 125 19.47 5.24 14.22
N GLU A 126 19.84 6.41 14.69
CA GLU A 126 19.33 6.99 15.93
C GLU A 126 17.85 7.39 15.80
N ILE A 127 17.49 7.99 14.66
CA ILE A 127 16.11 8.34 14.33
C ILE A 127 15.25 7.09 14.31
N ASN A 128 15.70 6.01 13.67
CA ASN A 128 14.95 4.74 13.59
C ASN A 128 14.92 3.97 14.93
N THR A 129 15.86 4.22 15.84
CA THR A 129 15.86 3.59 17.16
C THR A 129 14.85 4.25 18.10
N ASN A 130 14.71 5.57 18.02
CA ASN A 130 13.81 6.36 18.87
C ASN A 130 12.92 7.27 18.01
N PRO A 131 12.11 6.72 17.10
CA PRO A 131 11.39 7.50 16.11
C PRO A 131 10.39 8.49 16.73
N GLU A 132 9.83 8.17 17.88
CA GLU A 132 8.85 8.99 18.61
C GLU A 132 9.40 10.38 18.99
N LEU A 133 10.73 10.49 19.18
CA LEU A 133 11.38 11.77 19.51
C LEU A 133 11.53 12.70 18.29
N TYR A 134 11.49 12.15 17.08
CA TYR A 134 11.78 12.88 15.85
C TYR A 134 10.57 13.03 14.94
N PHE A 135 9.69 12.05 14.95
CA PHE A 135 8.40 12.08 14.24
C PHE A 135 7.31 12.66 15.13
N THR A 136 7.44 13.96 15.45
CA THR A 136 6.44 14.70 16.20
C THR A 136 5.12 14.79 15.42
N GLU A 137 4.04 15.17 16.10
CA GLU A 137 2.73 15.33 15.45
C GLU A 137 2.77 16.32 14.28
N GLU A 138 3.55 17.40 14.40
CA GLU A 138 3.76 18.36 13.32
C GLU A 138 4.42 17.72 12.10
N VAL A 139 5.49 16.93 12.30
CA VAL A 139 6.19 16.23 11.22
C VAL A 139 5.28 15.20 10.56
N LEU A 140 4.52 14.45 11.35
CA LEU A 140 3.56 13.46 10.84
C LEU A 140 2.44 14.12 10.02
N THR A 141 1.90 15.25 10.47
CA THR A 141 0.88 15.99 9.74
C THR A 141 1.42 16.48 8.38
N ARG A 142 2.62 17.03 8.34
CA ARG A 142 3.25 17.44 7.08
C ARG A 142 3.51 16.28 6.13
N LEU A 143 3.95 15.13 6.66
CA LEU A 143 4.11 13.90 5.87
C LEU A 143 2.78 13.44 5.27
N GLU A 144 1.70 13.46 6.06
CA GLU A 144 0.37 13.07 5.62
C GLU A 144 -0.15 13.99 4.50
N GLU A 145 0.03 15.31 4.63
CA GLU A 145 -0.36 16.28 3.60
C GLU A 145 0.40 16.05 2.30
N CYS A 146 1.72 15.84 2.37
CA CYS A 146 2.53 15.53 1.19
C CYS A 146 2.10 14.21 0.54
N ALA A 147 1.86 13.17 1.33
CA ALA A 147 1.37 11.89 0.84
C ALA A 147 -0.01 12.02 0.19
N LYS A 148 -0.94 12.75 0.79
CA LYS A 148 -2.26 13.02 0.19
C LYS A 148 -2.13 13.70 -1.18
N LYS A 149 -1.28 14.71 -1.30
CA LYS A 149 -1.03 15.39 -2.58
C LYS A 149 -0.43 14.45 -3.63
N GLU A 150 0.50 13.60 -3.25
CA GLU A 150 1.13 12.67 -4.18
C GLU A 150 0.18 11.59 -4.69
N PHE A 151 -0.63 11.01 -3.79
CA PHE A 151 -1.46 9.85 -4.11
C PHE A 151 -2.86 10.20 -4.63
N SER A 152 -3.31 11.44 -4.48
CA SER A 152 -4.62 11.88 -4.96
C SER A 152 -4.65 12.08 -6.47
N TYR A 153 -5.81 11.82 -7.09
CA TYR A 153 -6.10 12.27 -8.45
C TYR A 153 -6.41 13.77 -8.47
N GLY A 154 -5.99 14.44 -9.54
CA GLY A 154 -6.45 15.81 -9.82
C GLY A 154 -5.93 16.85 -8.82
N THR A 155 -4.70 16.72 -8.36
CA THR A 155 -4.02 17.85 -7.71
C THR A 155 -3.85 18.95 -8.76
N VAL A 156 -4.83 19.86 -8.78
CA VAL A 156 -4.68 21.14 -9.49
C VAL A 156 -3.59 21.88 -8.72
N ASN A 157 -2.51 22.21 -9.41
CA ASN A 157 -1.55 23.17 -8.88
C ASN A 157 -2.28 24.52 -8.95
N ASP A 158 -2.82 24.99 -7.83
CA ASP A 158 -3.19 26.39 -7.64
C ASP A 158 -1.93 27.20 -7.33
#